data_06c6ce64e11de6e30cab6299199c6a7f
#
_entry.id   06c6ce64e11de6e30cab6299199c6a7f
#
_cell.length_a   1.000
_cell.length_b   1.000
_cell.length_c   1.000
_cell.angle_alpha   90.00
_cell.angle_beta   90.00
_cell.angle_gamma   90.00
#
_symmetry.space_group_name_H-M   'P 1'
#
loop_
_entity.id
_entity.type
_entity.pdbx_description
1 polymer ?
#
loop_
_entity_poly.entity_id
_entity_poly.type
_entity_poly.pdbx_seq_one_letter_code
_entity_poly.pdbx_strand_id
1 'polypeptide(L)'
;EEFIHICLRWHEAFNKMEYGGVPIIAALKGAVVGGGLELASAAHVRVADQSTYFALPEGQRGLFTGGGATIRVADLVGKARMIDMMLTGRVYKQEEAFQVGLCQYLIDGSSDDKAMAIARTAAENPALSNFAICSAISHMQNMSAMDAAYAESVMAGIVNTQPASNERLEAFANKSAPRVRPD
;
A
#
# COMPACT_ATOMS: atom_id res chain seq x y z
N GLU A 1 -20.76 -19.47 10.49
CA GLU A 1 -19.83 -20.19 9.57
C GLU A 1 -19.71 -19.46 8.23
N GLU A 2 -20.82 -19.11 7.57
CA GLU A 2 -20.80 -18.47 6.24
C GLU A 2 -19.99 -17.16 6.22
N PHE A 3 -20.11 -16.31 7.25
CA PHE A 3 -19.37 -15.05 7.33
C PHE A 3 -17.85 -15.27 7.46
N ILE A 4 -17.42 -16.31 8.13
CA ILE A 4 -15.99 -16.68 8.20
C ILE A 4 -15.46 -17.00 6.79
N HIS A 5 -16.21 -17.74 5.98
CA HIS A 5 -15.82 -18.05 4.61
C HIS A 5 -15.76 -16.79 3.71
N ILE A 6 -16.63 -15.81 3.93
CA ILE A 6 -16.58 -14.53 3.24
C ILE A 6 -15.29 -13.79 3.61
N CYS A 7 -14.97 -13.70 4.91
CA CYS A 7 -13.73 -13.07 5.39
C CYS A 7 -12.47 -13.75 4.81
N LEU A 8 -12.43 -15.08 4.81
CA LEU A 8 -11.30 -15.83 4.24
C LEU A 8 -11.10 -15.53 2.74
N ARG A 9 -12.18 -15.42 1.96
CA ARG A 9 -12.09 -15.04 0.55
C ARG A 9 -11.60 -13.59 0.36
N TRP A 10 -11.99 -12.68 1.24
CA TRP A 10 -11.48 -11.32 1.23
C TRP A 10 -9.98 -11.29 1.53
N HIS A 11 -9.53 -12.02 2.55
CA HIS A 11 -8.11 -12.15 2.86
C HIS A 11 -7.33 -12.72 1.67
N GLU A 12 -7.84 -13.75 1.02
CA GLU A 12 -7.22 -14.32 -0.17
C GLU A 12 -7.09 -13.30 -1.31
N ALA A 13 -8.15 -12.55 -1.60
CA ALA A 13 -8.15 -11.53 -2.64
C ALA A 13 -7.20 -10.37 -2.31
N PHE A 14 -7.25 -9.86 -1.07
CA PHE A 14 -6.43 -8.73 -0.65
C PHE A 14 -4.94 -9.13 -0.50
N ASN A 15 -4.65 -10.36 -0.10
CA ASN A 15 -3.29 -10.88 -0.12
C ASN A 15 -2.72 -10.96 -1.55
N LYS A 16 -3.55 -11.32 -2.55
CA LYS A 16 -3.12 -11.26 -3.97
C LYS A 16 -2.82 -9.83 -4.42
N MET A 17 -3.52 -8.83 -3.89
CA MET A 17 -3.20 -7.43 -4.15
C MET A 17 -1.88 -7.03 -3.52
N GLU A 18 -1.68 -7.33 -2.24
CA GLU A 18 -0.52 -6.89 -1.46
C GLU A 18 0.76 -7.63 -1.83
N TYR A 19 0.68 -8.95 -2.03
CA TYR A 19 1.85 -9.82 -2.24
C TYR A 19 2.04 -10.27 -3.69
N GLY A 20 1.13 -9.93 -4.59
CA GLY A 20 1.12 -10.45 -5.97
C GLY A 20 2.19 -9.87 -6.89
N GLY A 21 2.95 -8.89 -6.43
CA GLY A 21 4.11 -8.33 -7.15
C GLY A 21 3.77 -7.38 -8.30
N VAL A 22 2.49 -7.07 -8.50
CA VAL A 22 2.03 -6.05 -9.45
C VAL A 22 1.68 -4.78 -8.68
N PRO A 23 2.27 -3.61 -8.99
CA PRO A 23 1.92 -2.37 -8.33
C PRO A 23 0.42 -2.05 -8.44
N ILE A 24 -0.23 -1.82 -7.31
CA ILE A 24 -1.64 -1.44 -7.23
C ILE A 24 -1.73 -0.05 -6.60
N ILE A 25 -2.32 0.87 -7.33
CA ILE A 25 -2.53 2.25 -6.91
C ILE A 25 -4.04 2.47 -6.74
N ALA A 26 -4.47 2.81 -5.53
CA ALA A 26 -5.86 3.12 -5.23
C ALA A 26 -6.15 4.61 -5.43
N ALA A 27 -7.11 4.92 -6.29
CA ALA A 27 -7.69 6.26 -6.42
C ALA A 27 -8.90 6.35 -5.49
N LEU A 28 -8.86 7.23 -4.51
CA LEU A 28 -9.84 7.32 -3.45
C LEU A 28 -10.65 8.62 -3.56
N LYS A 29 -11.99 8.48 -3.43
CA LYS A 29 -12.97 9.57 -3.47
C LYS A 29 -14.08 9.33 -2.48
N GLY A 30 -14.57 10.37 -1.81
CA GLY A 30 -15.68 10.27 -0.89
C GLY A 30 -15.42 9.30 0.26
N ALA A 31 -16.35 8.40 0.51
CA ALA A 31 -16.33 7.49 1.64
C ALA A 31 -15.37 6.30 1.43
N VAL A 32 -14.29 6.25 2.18
CA VAL A 32 -13.39 5.10 2.30
C VAL A 32 -13.59 4.50 3.70
N VAL A 33 -14.67 3.72 3.85
CA VAL A 33 -15.22 3.32 5.15
C VAL A 33 -15.38 1.81 5.24
N GLY A 34 -15.05 1.22 6.39
CA GLY A 34 -15.21 -0.21 6.62
C GLY A 34 -14.49 -1.06 5.60
N GLY A 35 -15.18 -1.98 4.94
CA GLY A 35 -14.63 -2.83 3.88
C GLY A 35 -13.97 -2.04 2.73
N GLY A 36 -14.42 -0.80 2.46
CA GLY A 36 -13.75 0.09 1.51
C GLY A 36 -12.34 0.50 1.97
N LEU A 37 -12.17 0.75 3.27
CA LEU A 37 -10.84 1.02 3.83
C LEU A 37 -9.99 -0.25 3.91
N GLU A 38 -10.60 -1.40 4.19
CA GLU A 38 -9.90 -2.69 4.16
C GLU A 38 -9.32 -2.99 2.76
N LEU A 39 -10.13 -2.79 1.71
CA LEU A 39 -9.69 -2.93 0.32
C LEU A 39 -8.59 -1.91 -0.02
N ALA A 40 -8.79 -0.63 0.30
CA ALA A 40 -7.83 0.43 0.00
C ALA A 40 -6.47 0.19 0.71
N SER A 41 -6.48 -0.37 1.92
CA SER A 41 -5.27 -0.67 2.68
C SER A 41 -4.42 -1.79 2.07
N ALA A 42 -5.02 -2.66 1.24
CA ALA A 42 -4.31 -3.71 0.51
C ALA A 42 -3.60 -3.20 -0.77
N ALA A 43 -3.86 -1.97 -1.20
CA ALA A 43 -3.12 -1.34 -2.29
C ALA A 43 -1.75 -0.83 -1.80
N HIS A 44 -0.77 -0.76 -2.70
CA HIS A 44 0.58 -0.29 -2.38
C HIS A 44 0.64 1.23 -2.20
N VAL A 45 -0.09 1.96 -3.03
CA VAL A 45 -0.18 3.43 -2.98
C VAL A 45 -1.64 3.86 -2.97
N ARG A 46 -1.97 4.84 -2.15
CA ARG A 46 -3.31 5.44 -2.02
C ARG A 46 -3.24 6.92 -2.34
N VAL A 47 -4.06 7.35 -3.29
CA VAL A 47 -4.21 8.74 -3.71
C VAL A 47 -5.61 9.19 -3.32
N ALA A 48 -5.71 10.18 -2.45
CA ALA A 48 -6.96 10.76 -2.01
C ALA A 48 -7.20 12.14 -2.65
N ASP A 49 -8.45 12.45 -2.99
CA ASP A 49 -8.87 13.81 -3.33
C ASP A 49 -9.50 14.52 -2.10
N GLN A 50 -9.86 15.80 -2.28
CA GLN A 50 -10.42 16.64 -1.23
C GLN A 50 -11.80 16.18 -0.70
N SER A 51 -12.49 15.27 -1.39
CA SER A 51 -13.76 14.69 -0.95
C SER A 51 -13.60 13.49 -0.03
N THR A 52 -12.38 12.93 0.05
CA THR A 52 -12.12 11.65 0.70
C THR A 52 -12.16 11.76 2.23
N TYR A 53 -12.78 10.78 2.86
CA TYR A 53 -12.73 10.58 4.31
C TYR A 53 -12.67 9.10 4.67
N PHE A 54 -12.10 8.79 5.84
CA PHE A 54 -11.79 7.43 6.26
C PHE A 54 -12.42 7.12 7.62
N ALA A 55 -12.99 5.92 7.79
CA ALA A 55 -13.50 5.46 9.08
C ALA A 55 -13.57 3.93 9.15
N LEU A 56 -13.55 3.40 10.37
CA LEU A 56 -13.83 2.00 10.70
C LEU A 56 -14.94 1.97 11.79
N PRO A 57 -16.22 2.13 11.42
CA PRO A 57 -17.32 2.24 12.37
C PRO A 57 -17.89 0.89 12.82
N GLU A 58 -17.18 -0.21 12.60
CA GLU A 58 -17.66 -1.57 12.86
C GLU A 58 -18.08 -1.77 14.32
N GLY A 59 -17.30 -1.26 15.28
CA GLY A 59 -17.62 -1.36 16.70
C GLY A 59 -18.95 -0.73 17.07
N GLN A 60 -19.29 0.43 16.48
CA GLN A 60 -20.58 1.11 16.69
C GLN A 60 -21.78 0.31 16.13
N ARG A 61 -21.52 -0.62 15.22
CA ARG A 61 -22.53 -1.48 14.59
C ARG A 61 -22.58 -2.89 15.17
N GLY A 62 -21.83 -3.14 16.26
CA GLY A 62 -21.69 -4.47 16.85
C GLY A 62 -20.95 -5.47 15.96
N LEU A 63 -20.11 -4.97 15.04
CA LEU A 63 -19.34 -5.77 14.08
C LEU A 63 -17.83 -5.68 14.39
N PHE A 64 -17.07 -6.52 13.72
CA PHE A 64 -15.64 -6.48 13.70
C PHE A 64 -15.14 -6.52 12.23
N THR A 65 -13.96 -5.98 11.95
CA THR A 65 -13.35 -6.02 10.61
C THR A 65 -13.04 -7.44 10.19
N GLY A 66 -13.22 -7.77 8.94
CA GLY A 66 -13.03 -9.13 8.42
C GLY A 66 -12.16 -9.21 7.16
N GLY A 67 -11.70 -8.07 6.63
CA GLY A 67 -10.87 -8.01 5.41
C GLY A 67 -9.40 -7.64 5.68
N GLY A 68 -8.95 -7.58 6.94
CA GLY A 68 -7.54 -7.39 7.28
C GLY A 68 -7.17 -5.97 7.72
N ALA A 69 -8.13 -5.11 8.03
CA ALA A 69 -7.84 -3.78 8.60
C ALA A 69 -7.03 -3.86 9.89
N THR A 70 -7.25 -4.90 10.72
CA THR A 70 -6.50 -5.11 11.98
C THR A 70 -5.00 -5.22 11.78
N ILE A 71 -4.56 -5.62 10.61
CA ILE A 71 -3.17 -5.71 10.20
C ILE A 71 -2.80 -4.46 9.40
N ARG A 72 -3.37 -4.30 8.20
CA ARG A 72 -2.96 -3.28 7.23
C ARG A 72 -3.21 -1.84 7.68
N VAL A 73 -4.40 -1.56 8.23
CA VAL A 73 -4.68 -0.19 8.72
C VAL A 73 -3.87 0.09 9.98
N ALA A 74 -3.68 -0.92 10.86
CA ALA A 74 -2.82 -0.77 12.03
C ALA A 74 -1.37 -0.47 11.66
N ASP A 75 -0.86 -1.07 10.57
CA ASP A 75 0.49 -0.78 10.05
C ASP A 75 0.60 0.63 9.47
N LEU A 76 -0.47 1.13 8.84
CA LEU A 76 -0.48 2.48 8.27
C LEU A 76 -0.52 3.58 9.35
N VAL A 77 -1.39 3.44 10.35
CA VAL A 77 -1.69 4.53 11.31
C VAL A 77 -1.24 4.24 12.74
N GLY A 78 -0.79 3.03 13.01
CA GLY A 78 -0.49 2.53 14.34
C GLY A 78 -1.71 1.97 15.06
N LYS A 79 -1.47 0.95 15.88
CA LYS A 79 -2.51 0.19 16.61
C LYS A 79 -3.45 1.08 17.43
N ALA A 80 -2.93 2.11 18.10
CA ALA A 80 -3.76 2.97 18.96
C ALA A 80 -4.82 3.74 18.17
N ARG A 81 -4.45 4.31 17.01
CA ARG A 81 -5.40 5.02 16.15
C ARG A 81 -6.42 4.08 15.52
N MET A 82 -6.01 2.89 15.13
CA MET A 82 -6.96 1.89 14.64
C MET A 82 -7.99 1.50 15.70
N ILE A 83 -7.57 1.27 16.95
CA ILE A 83 -8.48 0.98 18.06
C ILE A 83 -9.43 2.15 18.29
N ASP A 84 -8.94 3.39 18.30
CA ASP A 84 -9.78 4.59 18.42
C ASP A 84 -10.84 4.66 17.31
N MET A 85 -10.45 4.47 16.04
CA MET A 85 -11.37 4.42 14.91
C MET A 85 -12.50 3.41 15.11
N MET A 86 -12.18 2.21 15.56
CA MET A 86 -13.16 1.14 15.74
C MET A 86 -14.07 1.36 16.95
N LEU A 87 -13.54 1.85 18.08
CA LEU A 87 -14.31 2.08 19.30
C LEU A 87 -15.23 3.28 19.20
N THR A 88 -14.72 4.38 18.64
CA THR A 88 -15.43 5.67 18.63
C THR A 88 -16.14 5.98 17.30
N GLY A 89 -15.80 5.24 16.24
CA GLY A 89 -16.23 5.55 14.88
C GLY A 89 -15.58 6.82 14.34
N ARG A 90 -14.42 7.22 14.88
CA ARG A 90 -13.71 8.43 14.45
C ARG A 90 -13.54 8.47 12.95
N VAL A 91 -13.90 9.61 12.37
CA VAL A 91 -13.70 9.89 10.96
C VAL A 91 -12.46 10.74 10.78
N TYR A 92 -11.52 10.27 9.96
CA TYR A 92 -10.39 11.05 9.51
C TYR A 92 -10.76 11.75 8.20
N LYS A 93 -10.75 13.07 8.19
CA LYS A 93 -10.86 13.86 6.97
C LYS A 93 -9.54 13.80 6.20
N GLN A 94 -9.56 14.19 4.94
CA GLN A 94 -8.48 14.01 3.99
C GLN A 94 -7.10 14.52 4.47
N GLU A 95 -7.03 15.71 5.07
CA GLU A 95 -5.75 16.29 5.56
C GLU A 95 -5.20 15.51 6.76
N GLU A 96 -6.07 15.20 7.75
CA GLU A 96 -5.66 14.40 8.89
C GLU A 96 -5.27 12.98 8.48
N ALA A 97 -6.03 12.39 7.54
CA ALA A 97 -5.73 11.08 6.97
C ALA A 97 -4.37 11.03 6.28
N PHE A 98 -4.03 12.07 5.53
CA PHE A 98 -2.71 12.22 4.91
C PHE A 98 -1.61 12.31 5.98
N GLN A 99 -1.80 13.12 7.02
CA GLN A 99 -0.83 13.29 8.11
C GLN A 99 -0.56 12.00 8.89
N VAL A 100 -1.57 11.13 9.05
CA VAL A 100 -1.42 9.86 9.78
C VAL A 100 -1.05 8.67 8.89
N GLY A 101 -0.95 8.86 7.57
CA GLY A 101 -0.47 7.83 6.64
C GLY A 101 -1.56 6.95 6.01
N LEU A 102 -2.84 7.30 6.13
CA LEU A 102 -3.93 6.58 5.44
C LEU A 102 -3.86 6.73 3.91
N CYS A 103 -3.28 7.81 3.42
CA CYS A 103 -2.92 7.98 2.01
C CYS A 103 -1.54 8.61 1.87
N GLN A 104 -0.86 8.35 0.74
CA GLN A 104 0.46 8.88 0.43
C GLN A 104 0.40 10.18 -0.39
N TYR A 105 -0.74 10.40 -1.05
CA TYR A 105 -0.98 11.61 -1.85
C TYR A 105 -2.35 12.17 -1.51
N LEU A 106 -2.40 13.46 -1.24
CA LEU A 106 -3.63 14.25 -1.15
C LEU A 106 -3.55 15.33 -2.23
N ILE A 107 -4.57 15.41 -3.09
CA ILE A 107 -4.55 16.30 -4.24
C ILE A 107 -5.83 17.13 -4.37
N ASP A 108 -5.72 18.29 -5.01
CA ASP A 108 -6.85 19.20 -5.26
C ASP A 108 -7.64 18.87 -6.54
N GLY A 109 -7.23 17.83 -7.27
CA GLY A 109 -7.82 17.43 -8.53
C GLY A 109 -8.38 16.02 -8.52
N SER A 110 -8.29 15.35 -9.66
CA SER A 110 -8.76 13.98 -9.86
C SER A 110 -7.77 12.97 -9.26
N SER A 111 -8.20 12.21 -8.26
CA SER A 111 -7.42 11.09 -7.72
C SER A 111 -7.13 10.03 -8.78
N ASP A 112 -8.03 9.83 -9.75
CA ASP A 112 -7.84 8.90 -10.86
C ASP A 112 -6.68 9.31 -11.76
N ASP A 113 -6.60 10.59 -12.13
CA ASP A 113 -5.53 11.10 -13.01
C ASP A 113 -4.17 10.99 -12.34
N LYS A 114 -4.09 11.34 -11.06
CA LYS A 114 -2.85 11.20 -10.28
C LYS A 114 -2.46 9.73 -10.08
N ALA A 115 -3.41 8.87 -9.74
CA ALA A 115 -3.17 7.43 -9.59
C ALA A 115 -2.68 6.81 -10.91
N MET A 116 -3.29 7.20 -12.04
CA MET A 116 -2.87 6.74 -13.36
C MET A 116 -1.47 7.24 -13.72
N ALA A 117 -1.12 8.47 -13.38
CA ALA A 117 0.23 9.00 -13.59
C ALA A 117 1.27 8.20 -12.78
N ILE A 118 0.98 7.91 -11.50
CA ILE A 118 1.84 7.08 -10.65
C ILE A 118 1.96 5.66 -11.21
N ALA A 119 0.85 5.07 -11.67
CA ALA A 119 0.87 3.73 -12.26
C ALA A 119 1.73 3.66 -13.54
N ARG A 120 1.67 4.70 -14.39
CA ARG A 120 2.54 4.79 -15.57
C ARG A 120 4.01 4.89 -15.18
N THR A 121 4.35 5.72 -14.20
CA THR A 121 5.72 5.81 -13.67
C THR A 121 6.21 4.46 -13.13
N ALA A 122 5.37 3.75 -12.36
CA ALA A 122 5.71 2.43 -11.86
C ALA A 122 5.88 1.40 -12.99
N ALA A 123 5.10 1.51 -14.08
CA ALA A 123 5.18 0.61 -15.23
C ALA A 123 6.48 0.77 -16.05
N GLU A 124 7.20 1.88 -15.89
CA GLU A 124 8.52 2.08 -16.51
C GLU A 124 9.63 1.28 -15.82
N ASN A 125 9.38 0.78 -14.62
CA ASN A 125 10.35 -0.06 -13.91
C ASN A 125 10.41 -1.48 -14.51
N PRO A 126 11.57 -2.16 -14.42
CA PRO A 126 11.64 -3.59 -14.74
C PRO A 126 10.62 -4.39 -13.93
N ALA A 127 9.95 -5.34 -14.58
CA ALA A 127 8.87 -6.11 -13.94
C ALA A 127 9.33 -6.84 -12.66
N LEU A 128 10.55 -7.40 -12.66
CA LEU A 128 11.10 -8.07 -11.48
C LEU A 128 11.40 -7.08 -10.34
N SER A 129 11.79 -5.84 -10.65
CA SER A 129 11.96 -4.80 -9.62
C SER A 129 10.63 -4.46 -8.96
N ASN A 130 9.56 -4.28 -9.75
CA ASN A 130 8.22 -4.06 -9.22
C ASN A 130 7.73 -5.26 -8.39
N PHE A 131 7.94 -6.49 -8.89
CA PHE A 131 7.63 -7.70 -8.13
C PHE A 131 8.34 -7.72 -6.78
N ALA A 132 9.66 -7.49 -6.77
CA ALA A 132 10.44 -7.47 -5.54
C ALA A 132 9.94 -6.39 -4.56
N ILE A 133 9.72 -5.17 -5.03
CA ILE A 133 9.24 -4.06 -4.20
C ILE A 133 7.87 -4.41 -3.58
N CYS A 134 6.90 -4.81 -4.40
CA CYS A 134 5.53 -5.03 -3.93
C CYS A 134 5.39 -6.29 -3.07
N SER A 135 6.14 -7.35 -3.38
CA SER A 135 6.02 -8.62 -2.66
C SER A 135 6.97 -8.70 -1.45
N ALA A 136 8.25 -8.31 -1.63
CA ALA A 136 9.26 -8.59 -0.61
C ALA A 136 9.15 -7.67 0.61
N ILE A 137 8.85 -6.39 0.44
CA ILE A 137 8.81 -5.42 1.56
C ILE A 137 7.78 -5.85 2.60
N SER A 138 6.54 -6.15 2.18
CA SER A 138 5.48 -6.57 3.10
C SER A 138 5.79 -7.90 3.80
N HIS A 139 6.48 -8.83 3.13
CA HIS A 139 6.94 -10.07 3.77
C HIS A 139 8.05 -9.82 4.79
N MET A 140 9.03 -8.97 4.45
CA MET A 140 10.20 -8.70 5.29
C MET A 140 9.84 -7.98 6.60
N GLN A 141 8.80 -7.14 6.61
CA GLN A 141 8.33 -6.47 7.82
C GLN A 141 7.85 -7.44 8.92
N ASN A 142 7.48 -8.66 8.56
CA ASN A 142 7.04 -9.70 9.50
C ASN A 142 8.17 -10.66 9.91
N MET A 143 9.40 -10.43 9.45
CA MET A 143 10.58 -11.23 9.79
C MET A 143 11.37 -10.61 10.94
N SER A 144 12.27 -11.40 11.55
CA SER A 144 13.29 -10.80 12.40
C SER A 144 14.20 -9.89 11.56
N ALA A 145 14.80 -8.87 12.18
CA ALA A 145 15.68 -7.93 11.46
C ALA A 145 16.84 -8.65 10.72
N MET A 146 17.37 -9.74 11.31
CA MET A 146 18.43 -10.53 10.68
C MET A 146 17.95 -11.32 9.46
N ASP A 147 16.78 -11.96 9.58
CA ASP A 147 16.19 -12.72 8.50
C ASP A 147 15.76 -11.79 7.35
N ALA A 148 15.18 -10.64 7.69
CA ALA A 148 14.81 -9.60 6.72
C ALA A 148 16.03 -9.09 5.94
N ALA A 149 17.15 -8.77 6.62
CA ALA A 149 18.38 -8.32 5.97
C ALA A 149 18.97 -9.38 5.04
N TYR A 150 18.90 -10.65 5.44
CA TYR A 150 19.33 -11.75 4.58
C TYR A 150 18.42 -11.88 3.35
N ALA A 151 17.10 -11.88 3.54
CA ALA A 151 16.12 -11.96 2.45
C ALA A 151 16.23 -10.76 1.48
N GLU A 152 16.45 -9.54 2.00
CA GLU A 152 16.72 -8.35 1.21
C GLU A 152 17.95 -8.52 0.32
N SER A 153 19.05 -9.03 0.89
CA SER A 153 20.30 -9.26 0.14
C SER A 153 20.11 -10.27 -0.99
N VAL A 154 19.36 -11.36 -0.74
CA VAL A 154 19.02 -12.36 -1.75
C VAL A 154 18.15 -11.76 -2.84
N MET A 155 17.10 -11.02 -2.46
CA MET A 155 16.21 -10.39 -3.44
C MET A 155 16.95 -9.35 -4.29
N ALA A 156 17.79 -8.52 -3.70
CA ALA A 156 18.63 -7.57 -4.42
C ALA A 156 19.55 -8.29 -5.43
N GLY A 157 20.16 -9.40 -5.03
CA GLY A 157 20.94 -10.25 -5.92
C GLY A 157 20.14 -10.77 -7.10
N ILE A 158 18.93 -11.30 -6.86
CA ILE A 158 18.04 -11.82 -7.91
C ILE A 158 17.64 -10.71 -8.89
N VAL A 159 17.20 -9.55 -8.40
CA VAL A 159 16.83 -8.41 -9.25
C VAL A 159 18.01 -7.95 -10.11
N ASN A 160 19.21 -7.97 -9.56
CA ASN A 160 20.42 -7.54 -10.27
C ASN A 160 20.89 -8.50 -11.36
N THR A 161 20.33 -9.71 -11.47
CA THR A 161 20.66 -10.65 -12.57
C THR A 161 20.02 -10.26 -13.90
N GLN A 162 19.08 -9.31 -13.92
CA GLN A 162 18.38 -8.93 -15.15
C GLN A 162 19.21 -7.99 -16.03
N PRO A 163 19.21 -8.17 -17.37
CA PRO A 163 19.88 -7.26 -18.30
C PRO A 163 19.47 -5.80 -18.11
N ALA A 164 18.15 -5.53 -17.97
CA ALA A 164 17.63 -4.19 -17.76
C ALA A 164 18.13 -3.53 -16.44
N SER A 165 18.44 -4.32 -15.42
CA SER A 165 19.01 -3.81 -14.17
C SER A 165 20.47 -3.43 -14.37
N ASN A 166 21.23 -4.26 -15.10
CA ASN A 166 22.65 -4.01 -15.40
C ASN A 166 22.82 -2.74 -16.24
N GLU A 167 22.03 -2.57 -17.31
CA GLU A 167 22.04 -1.37 -18.15
C GLU A 167 21.78 -0.09 -17.34
N ARG A 168 20.80 -0.11 -16.44
CA ARG A 168 20.48 1.03 -15.58
C ARG A 168 21.56 1.29 -14.54
N LEU A 169 22.18 0.24 -13.99
CA LEU A 169 23.28 0.37 -13.04
C LEU A 169 24.52 0.96 -13.72
N GLU A 170 24.84 0.53 -14.94
CA GLU A 170 25.91 1.10 -15.76
C GLU A 170 25.65 2.58 -16.08
N ALA A 171 24.42 2.93 -16.48
CA ALA A 171 24.04 4.31 -16.72
C ALA A 171 24.18 5.18 -15.46
N PHE A 172 23.85 4.64 -14.29
CA PHE A 172 24.06 5.31 -13.01
C PHE A 172 25.55 5.48 -12.70
N ALA A 173 26.35 4.42 -12.82
CA ALA A 173 27.80 4.46 -12.59
C ALA A 173 28.51 5.45 -13.51
N ASN A 174 28.09 5.52 -14.77
CA ASN A 174 28.61 6.44 -15.78
C ASN A 174 28.03 7.86 -15.69
N LYS A 175 27.16 8.15 -14.69
CA LYS A 175 26.48 9.45 -14.49
C LYS A 175 25.63 9.90 -15.67
N SER A 176 25.18 8.98 -16.52
CA SER A 176 24.26 9.23 -17.65
C SER A 176 22.79 9.00 -17.29
N ALA A 177 22.49 8.39 -16.14
CA ALA A 177 21.13 8.24 -15.64
C ALA A 177 20.49 9.60 -15.29
N PRO A 178 19.15 9.74 -15.44
CA PRO A 178 18.44 10.93 -14.98
C PRO A 178 18.71 11.19 -13.49
N ARG A 179 18.95 12.45 -13.15
CA ARG A 179 19.15 12.84 -11.74
C ARG A 179 17.83 12.83 -11.00
N VAL A 180 17.81 12.22 -9.81
CA VAL A 180 16.71 12.38 -8.87
C VAL A 180 16.68 13.84 -8.42
N ARG A 181 15.55 14.53 -8.60
CA ARG A 181 15.34 15.91 -8.16
C ARG A 181 14.08 15.96 -7.31
N PRO A 182 14.04 16.80 -6.26
CA PRO A 182 12.78 17.10 -5.60
C PRO A 182 11.87 17.85 -6.58
N ASP A 183 10.60 17.48 -6.59
CA ASP A 183 9.55 18.19 -7.36
C ASP A 183 9.23 19.54 -6.72
#